data_b9c00ee8446f9f53a21d8a1c70cb77ef
#
_entry.id   b9c00ee8446f9f53a21d8a1c70cb77ef
#
_cell.length_a   1.000
_cell.length_b   1.000
_cell.length_c   1.000
_cell.angle_alpha   90.00
_cell.angle_beta   90.00
_cell.angle_gamma   90.00
#
_symmetry.space_group_name_H-M   'P 1'
#
loop_
_entity.id
_entity.type
_entity.pdbx_description
1 polymer ?
#
loop_
_entity_poly.entity_id
_entity_poly.type
_entity_poly.pdbx_seq_one_letter_code
_entity_poly.pdbx_strand_id
1 'polypeptide(L)'
;EVHRLAPIIKEIAPINVVLALKPEMYNYRYEQLRLDKKNLNHLLANGHISAIRKVVQQRQECNYALIDQFSAHSGIREALEKEFADLIVVEQKRAEADIAVAAASVLARERFLMVMDELSILAGRKLAKGGGELATTQAKEMKEEFGLNILEKLVKKHFSNYKKIN
;
A
#
# COMPACT_ATOMS: atom_id res chain seq x y z
N GLU A 1 16.90 4.02 -9.68
CA GLU A 1 17.34 2.91 -8.84
C GLU A 1 16.24 1.86 -8.69
N VAL A 2 15.02 2.20 -8.25
CA VAL A 2 13.90 1.26 -8.09
C VAL A 2 13.61 0.46 -9.37
N HIS A 3 13.48 1.12 -10.51
CA HIS A 3 13.23 0.47 -11.81
C HIS A 3 14.37 -0.45 -12.27
N ARG A 4 15.60 -0.23 -11.78
CA ARG A 4 16.74 -1.10 -12.07
C ARG A 4 16.75 -2.34 -11.18
N LEU A 5 16.39 -2.18 -9.90
CA LEU A 5 16.43 -3.27 -8.91
C LEU A 5 15.21 -4.18 -8.98
N ALA A 6 14.02 -3.65 -9.25
CA ALA A 6 12.80 -4.44 -9.18
C ALA A 6 12.77 -5.66 -10.12
N PRO A 7 13.23 -5.59 -11.39
CA PRO A 7 13.32 -6.77 -12.24
C PRO A 7 14.27 -7.85 -11.68
N ILE A 8 15.42 -7.44 -11.15
CA ILE A 8 16.39 -8.34 -10.54
C ILE A 8 15.80 -9.05 -9.33
N ILE A 9 15.10 -8.31 -8.47
CA ILE A 9 14.43 -8.88 -7.30
C ILE A 9 13.36 -9.90 -7.72
N LYS A 10 12.58 -9.62 -8.75
CA LYS A 10 11.54 -10.54 -9.26
C LYS A 10 12.14 -11.81 -9.86
N GLU A 11 13.32 -11.72 -10.45
CA GLU A 11 14.05 -12.89 -10.96
C GLU A 11 14.56 -13.77 -9.81
N ILE A 12 15.14 -13.17 -8.76
CA ILE A 12 15.67 -13.88 -7.59
C ILE A 12 14.54 -14.43 -6.70
N ALA A 13 13.46 -13.67 -6.55
CA ALA A 13 12.30 -14.01 -5.75
C ALA A 13 11.04 -14.09 -6.64
N PRO A 14 10.88 -15.17 -7.43
CA PRO A 14 9.78 -15.29 -8.41
C PRO A 14 8.40 -15.34 -7.73
N ILE A 15 8.33 -15.87 -6.50
CA ILE A 15 7.12 -15.80 -5.69
C ILE A 15 7.13 -14.48 -4.90
N ASN A 16 6.50 -13.48 -5.46
CA ASN A 16 6.31 -12.19 -4.82
C ASN A 16 4.88 -11.70 -5.02
N VAL A 17 4.35 -10.98 -4.05
CA VAL A 17 2.99 -10.40 -4.09
C VAL A 17 3.07 -8.93 -3.76
N VAL A 18 2.65 -8.10 -4.69
CA VAL A 18 2.57 -6.65 -4.50
C VAL A 18 1.12 -6.19 -4.63
N LEU A 19 0.57 -5.67 -3.55
CA LEU A 19 -0.80 -5.15 -3.50
C LEU A 19 -0.77 -3.63 -3.63
N ALA A 20 -1.58 -3.10 -4.53
CA ALA A 20 -1.77 -1.66 -4.68
C ALA A 20 -3.26 -1.32 -4.69
N LEU A 21 -3.67 -0.43 -3.82
CA LEU A 21 -5.01 0.13 -3.82
C LEU A 21 -4.98 1.50 -4.52
N LYS A 22 -5.60 1.58 -5.70
CA LYS A 22 -5.87 2.87 -6.35
C LYS A 22 -6.79 3.72 -5.46
N PRO A 23 -6.76 5.06 -5.57
CA PRO A 23 -7.48 5.93 -4.65
C PRO A 23 -8.96 5.59 -4.48
N GLU A 24 -9.68 5.29 -5.54
CA GLU A 24 -11.11 4.93 -5.49
C GLU A 24 -11.35 3.70 -4.59
N MET A 25 -10.62 2.60 -4.83
CA MET A 25 -10.73 1.39 -4.01
C MET A 25 -10.21 1.61 -2.58
N TYR A 26 -9.16 2.42 -2.42
CA TYR A 26 -8.65 2.83 -1.12
C TYR A 26 -9.72 3.58 -0.32
N ASN A 27 -10.36 4.59 -0.93
CA ASN A 27 -11.39 5.38 -0.30
C ASN A 27 -12.59 4.53 0.13
N TYR A 28 -13.05 3.63 -0.76
CA TYR A 28 -14.13 2.70 -0.46
C TYR A 28 -13.80 1.79 0.73
N ARG A 29 -12.64 1.11 0.71
CA ARG A 29 -12.24 0.20 1.79
C ARG A 29 -12.02 0.93 3.11
N TYR A 30 -11.42 2.11 3.07
CA TYR A 30 -11.20 2.92 4.27
C TYR A 30 -12.51 3.38 4.88
N GLU A 31 -13.51 3.75 4.08
CA GLU A 31 -14.83 4.13 4.57
C GLU A 31 -15.54 2.95 5.24
N GLN A 32 -15.50 1.75 4.64
CA GLN A 32 -16.06 0.54 5.28
C GLN A 32 -15.42 0.28 6.65
N LEU A 33 -14.10 0.40 6.75
CA LEU A 33 -13.40 0.23 8.04
C LEU A 33 -13.80 1.29 9.07
N ARG A 34 -14.06 2.52 8.65
CA ARG A 34 -14.55 3.58 9.54
C ARG A 34 -15.94 3.30 10.10
N LEU A 35 -16.83 2.73 9.31
CA LEU A 35 -18.15 2.27 9.79
C LEU A 35 -18.01 1.24 10.93
N ASP A 36 -17.00 0.37 10.84
CA ASP A 36 -16.65 -0.59 11.89
C ASP A 36 -15.80 0.01 13.03
N LYS A 37 -15.65 1.35 13.11
CA LYS A 37 -14.78 2.07 14.07
C LYS A 37 -13.30 1.66 13.98
N LYS A 38 -12.85 1.19 12.84
CA LYS A 38 -11.47 0.85 12.51
C LYS A 38 -10.75 2.02 11.84
N ASN A 39 -9.43 1.96 11.77
CA ASN A 39 -8.58 3.03 11.27
C ASN A 39 -7.63 2.55 10.15
N LEU A 40 -6.73 3.43 9.70
CA LEU A 40 -5.76 3.15 8.65
C LEU A 40 -4.84 1.95 8.98
N ASN A 41 -4.45 1.75 10.24
CA ASN A 41 -3.61 0.61 10.61
C ASN A 41 -4.29 -0.73 10.31
N HIS A 42 -5.60 -0.81 10.47
CA HIS A 42 -6.37 -2.02 10.07
C HIS A 42 -6.35 -2.22 8.55
N LEU A 43 -6.41 -1.14 7.75
CA LEU A 43 -6.29 -1.25 6.30
C LEU A 43 -4.92 -1.78 5.88
N LEU A 44 -3.86 -1.27 6.51
CA LEU A 44 -2.49 -1.73 6.28
C LEU A 44 -2.31 -3.19 6.72
N ALA A 45 -2.79 -3.55 7.91
CA ALA A 45 -2.75 -4.93 8.41
C ALA A 45 -3.45 -5.91 7.44
N ASN A 46 -4.64 -5.58 6.96
CA ASN A 46 -5.35 -6.39 5.98
C ASN A 46 -4.56 -6.55 4.67
N GLY A 47 -3.82 -5.52 4.25
CA GLY A 47 -2.91 -5.59 3.11
C GLY A 47 -1.77 -6.57 3.35
N HIS A 48 -1.08 -6.47 4.48
CA HIS A 48 0.01 -7.39 4.87
C HIS A 48 -0.49 -8.84 4.98
N ILE A 49 -1.58 -9.08 5.70
CA ILE A 49 -2.20 -10.40 5.82
C ILE A 49 -2.50 -10.99 4.42
N SER A 50 -3.11 -10.21 3.54
CA SER A 50 -3.45 -10.67 2.19
C SER A 50 -2.21 -10.98 1.34
N ALA A 51 -1.14 -10.20 1.45
CA ALA A 51 0.09 -10.43 0.71
C ALA A 51 0.82 -11.69 1.21
N ILE A 52 1.02 -11.81 2.52
CA ILE A 52 1.70 -12.95 3.15
C ILE A 52 0.92 -14.23 2.88
N ARG A 53 -0.41 -14.23 3.08
CA ARG A 53 -1.28 -15.39 2.77
C ARG A 53 -1.05 -15.90 1.35
N LYS A 54 -1.03 -15.01 0.37
CA LYS A 54 -0.82 -15.38 -1.04
C LYS A 54 0.58 -15.96 -1.31
N VAL A 55 1.61 -15.50 -0.61
CA VAL A 55 2.97 -16.06 -0.72
C VAL A 55 3.01 -17.46 -0.09
N VAL A 56 2.50 -17.62 1.14
CA VAL A 56 2.48 -18.92 1.84
C VAL A 56 1.67 -19.96 1.07
N GLN A 57 0.53 -19.57 0.50
CA GLN A 57 -0.29 -20.45 -0.33
C GLN A 57 0.42 -20.94 -1.61
N GLN A 58 1.34 -20.14 -2.17
CA GLN A 58 2.15 -20.51 -3.33
C GLN A 58 3.41 -21.30 -2.97
N ARG A 59 3.88 -21.16 -1.71
CA ARG A 59 5.09 -21.81 -1.21
C ARG A 59 4.86 -22.31 0.21
N GLN A 60 4.45 -23.56 0.33
CA GLN A 60 4.09 -24.17 1.62
C GLN A 60 5.28 -24.34 2.58
N GLU A 61 6.51 -24.37 2.06
CA GLU A 61 7.72 -24.41 2.89
C GLU A 61 8.04 -23.05 3.54
N CYS A 62 7.34 -21.98 3.18
CA CYS A 62 7.49 -20.67 3.79
C CYS A 62 6.89 -20.68 5.20
N ASN A 63 7.73 -20.79 6.21
CA ASN A 63 7.33 -20.87 7.62
C ASN A 63 7.75 -19.65 8.45
N TYR A 64 8.24 -18.59 7.82
CA TYR A 64 8.68 -17.38 8.50
C TYR A 64 8.26 -16.12 7.72
N ALA A 65 7.65 -15.16 8.40
CA ALA A 65 7.30 -13.87 7.85
C ALA A 65 7.82 -12.73 8.74
N LEU A 66 8.64 -11.86 8.18
CA LEU A 66 9.16 -10.65 8.84
C LEU A 66 8.47 -9.42 8.29
N ILE A 67 7.97 -8.57 9.19
CA ILE A 67 7.20 -7.36 8.87
C ILE A 67 7.84 -6.16 9.57
N ASP A 68 8.03 -5.06 8.86
CA ASP A 68 8.36 -3.79 9.49
C ASP A 68 7.16 -3.28 10.31
N GLN A 69 7.38 -3.12 11.61
CA GLN A 69 6.32 -2.80 12.57
C GLN A 69 5.81 -1.36 12.37
N PHE A 70 4.61 -1.21 11.88
CA PHE A 70 3.93 0.08 11.72
C PHE A 70 2.89 0.37 12.82
N SER A 71 2.55 -0.61 13.65
CA SER A 71 1.59 -0.49 14.76
C SER A 71 1.99 -1.42 15.90
N ALA A 72 1.73 -1.00 17.14
CA ALA A 72 1.97 -1.85 18.33
C ALA A 72 0.99 -3.04 18.40
N HIS A 73 -0.20 -2.89 17.83
CA HIS A 73 -1.26 -3.91 17.84
C HIS A 73 -1.86 -3.98 16.42
N SER A 74 -1.19 -4.68 15.52
CA SER A 74 -1.62 -4.83 14.14
C SER A 74 -2.67 -5.94 13.94
N GLY A 75 -2.62 -6.99 14.76
CA GLY A 75 -3.41 -8.20 14.64
C GLY A 75 -2.96 -9.12 13.50
N ILE A 76 -1.81 -8.83 12.86
CA ILE A 76 -1.31 -9.61 11.72
C ILE A 76 -0.85 -10.99 12.17
N ARG A 77 -0.06 -11.03 13.25
CA ARG A 77 0.45 -12.29 13.82
C ARG A 77 -0.70 -13.24 14.16
N GLU A 78 -1.64 -12.77 14.96
CA GLU A 78 -2.78 -13.57 15.41
C GLU A 78 -3.61 -14.12 14.26
N ALA A 79 -3.81 -13.31 13.21
CA ALA A 79 -4.57 -13.71 12.05
C ALA A 79 -3.86 -14.79 11.21
N LEU A 80 -2.54 -14.62 10.98
CA LEU A 80 -1.78 -15.52 10.12
C LEU A 80 -1.38 -16.82 10.83
N GLU A 81 -0.94 -16.77 12.10
CA GLU A 81 -0.57 -17.97 12.86
C GLU A 81 -1.80 -18.84 13.21
N LYS A 82 -2.99 -18.26 13.28
CA LYS A 82 -4.25 -19.02 13.38
C LYS A 82 -4.59 -19.78 12.10
N GLU A 83 -4.25 -19.20 10.94
CA GLU A 83 -4.54 -19.79 9.62
C GLU A 83 -3.45 -20.80 9.19
N PHE A 84 -2.21 -20.55 9.54
CA PHE A 84 -1.02 -21.33 9.16
C PHE A 84 -0.24 -21.71 10.42
N ALA A 85 -0.47 -22.92 10.92
CA ALA A 85 0.07 -23.39 12.21
C ALA A 85 1.60 -23.38 12.30
N ASP A 86 2.29 -23.61 11.17
CA ASP A 86 3.75 -23.66 11.11
C ASP A 86 4.39 -22.31 10.76
N LEU A 87 3.60 -21.27 10.55
CA LEU A 87 4.10 -19.94 10.18
C LEU A 87 4.45 -19.13 11.45
N ILE A 88 5.69 -18.70 11.53
CA ILE A 88 6.17 -17.77 12.56
C ILE A 88 6.10 -16.35 11.99
N VAL A 89 5.32 -15.47 12.61
CA VAL A 89 5.19 -14.07 12.19
C VAL A 89 5.92 -13.16 13.19
N VAL A 90 6.87 -12.39 12.69
CA VAL A 90 7.64 -11.42 13.48
C VAL A 90 7.38 -10.00 12.97
N GLU A 91 6.92 -9.12 13.86
CA GLU A 91 6.79 -7.70 13.63
C GLU A 91 7.92 -6.97 14.38
N GLN A 92 8.84 -6.36 13.66
CA GLN A 92 10.05 -5.75 14.21
C GLN A 92 10.21 -4.33 13.68
N LYS A 93 10.57 -3.40 14.56
CA LYS A 93 10.94 -2.03 14.16
C LYS A 93 12.23 -2.04 13.35
N ARG A 94 12.26 -1.23 12.29
CA ARG A 94 13.41 -1.11 11.39
C ARG A 94 13.77 -2.45 10.73
N ALA A 95 12.76 -3.24 10.40
CA ALA A 95 12.95 -4.52 9.74
C ALA A 95 13.50 -4.37 8.31
N GLU A 96 13.51 -3.15 7.75
CA GLU A 96 14.15 -2.84 6.47
C GLU A 96 15.68 -3.08 6.45
N ALA A 97 16.31 -3.31 7.61
CA ALA A 97 17.68 -3.80 7.70
C ALA A 97 17.83 -5.24 7.17
N ASP A 98 16.75 -6.02 7.19
CA ASP A 98 16.69 -7.32 6.55
C ASP A 98 16.53 -7.17 5.02
N ILE A 99 17.32 -7.96 4.27
CA ILE A 99 17.36 -7.85 2.81
C ILE A 99 16.03 -8.21 2.14
N ALA A 100 15.26 -9.14 2.69
CA ALA A 100 13.96 -9.52 2.14
C ALA A 100 12.92 -8.40 2.33
N VAL A 101 12.92 -7.75 3.49
CA VAL A 101 12.06 -6.59 3.77
C VAL A 101 12.46 -5.39 2.90
N ALA A 102 13.77 -5.14 2.74
CA ALA A 102 14.27 -4.10 1.83
C ALA A 102 13.84 -4.38 0.38
N ALA A 103 13.97 -5.62 -0.09
CA ALA A 103 13.53 -6.02 -1.42
C ALA A 103 12.01 -5.84 -1.61
N ALA A 104 11.20 -6.25 -0.64
CA ALA A 104 9.76 -6.03 -0.65
C ALA A 104 9.40 -4.54 -0.74
N SER A 105 10.15 -3.67 -0.04
CA SER A 105 9.99 -2.21 -0.09
C SER A 105 10.29 -1.64 -1.48
N VAL A 106 11.31 -2.17 -2.16
CA VAL A 106 11.64 -1.79 -3.56
C VAL A 106 10.50 -2.16 -4.50
N LEU A 107 9.97 -3.38 -4.40
CA LEU A 107 8.84 -3.84 -5.23
C LEU A 107 7.57 -3.03 -4.97
N ALA A 108 7.27 -2.75 -3.71
CA ALA A 108 6.14 -1.89 -3.34
C ALA A 108 6.31 -0.46 -3.90
N ARG A 109 7.51 0.10 -3.84
CA ARG A 109 7.83 1.42 -4.40
C ARG A 109 7.73 1.45 -5.92
N GLU A 110 8.18 0.41 -6.60
CA GLU A 110 8.01 0.28 -8.05
C GLU A 110 6.52 0.33 -8.42
N ARG A 111 5.71 -0.51 -7.76
CA ARG A 111 4.27 -0.55 -8.03
C ARG A 111 3.58 0.79 -7.75
N PHE A 112 3.97 1.46 -6.66
CA PHE A 112 3.48 2.81 -6.38
C PHE A 112 3.77 3.79 -7.52
N LEU A 113 5.01 3.78 -8.07
CA LEU A 113 5.38 4.66 -9.17
C LEU A 113 4.57 4.36 -10.43
N MET A 114 4.40 3.09 -10.77
CA MET A 114 3.56 2.67 -11.91
C MET A 114 2.11 3.15 -11.76
N VAL A 115 1.52 3.00 -10.56
CA VAL A 115 0.16 3.49 -10.29
C VAL A 115 0.09 5.01 -10.39
N MET A 116 1.12 5.74 -9.95
CA MET A 116 1.17 7.21 -10.11
C MET A 116 1.22 7.63 -11.58
N ASP A 117 1.93 6.87 -12.42
CA ASP A 117 1.96 7.13 -13.86
C ASP A 117 0.60 6.81 -14.51
N GLU A 118 -0.04 5.67 -14.15
CA GLU A 118 -1.41 5.34 -14.60
C GLU A 118 -2.42 6.46 -14.21
N LEU A 119 -2.34 6.97 -12.99
CA LEU A 119 -3.21 8.07 -12.51
C LEU A 119 -2.89 9.39 -13.21
N SER A 120 -1.62 9.64 -13.53
CA SER A 120 -1.19 10.83 -14.27
C SER A 120 -1.72 10.83 -15.70
N ILE A 121 -1.76 9.67 -16.36
CA ILE A 121 -2.39 9.51 -17.67
C ILE A 121 -3.90 9.82 -17.58
N LEU A 122 -4.58 9.26 -16.55
CA LEU A 122 -6.01 9.51 -16.34
C LEU A 122 -6.30 11.00 -16.08
N ALA A 123 -5.40 11.69 -15.38
CA ALA A 123 -5.52 13.12 -15.08
C ALA A 123 -5.08 14.04 -16.22
N GLY A 124 -4.54 13.51 -17.33
CA GLY A 124 -3.99 14.29 -18.43
C GLY A 124 -2.75 15.12 -18.06
N ARG A 125 -2.18 14.91 -16.88
CA ARG A 125 -1.02 15.65 -16.36
C ARG A 125 -0.24 14.84 -15.33
N LYS A 126 1.06 15.15 -15.17
CA LYS A 126 1.88 14.52 -14.15
C LYS A 126 1.42 14.91 -12.74
N LEU A 127 1.03 13.91 -11.95
CA LEU A 127 0.57 14.12 -10.58
C LEU A 127 1.73 14.22 -9.58
N ALA A 128 1.61 15.14 -8.64
CA ALA A 128 2.53 15.26 -7.52
C ALA A 128 2.38 14.06 -6.56
N LYS A 129 3.53 13.60 -6.04
CA LYS A 129 3.57 12.49 -5.08
C LYS A 129 3.49 13.03 -3.65
N GLY A 130 2.71 12.35 -2.81
CA GLY A 130 2.56 12.70 -1.41
C GLY A 130 1.47 13.75 -1.14
N GLY A 131 1.54 14.40 0.03
CA GLY A 131 0.54 15.34 0.52
C GLY A 131 1.06 16.77 0.70
N GLY A 132 2.07 17.17 -0.08
CA GLY A 132 2.63 18.51 -0.04
C GLY A 132 1.74 19.57 -0.70
N GLU A 133 2.22 20.81 -0.71
CA GLU A 133 1.48 21.97 -1.25
C GLU A 133 1.18 21.80 -2.75
N LEU A 134 2.15 21.34 -3.54
CA LEU A 134 1.96 21.08 -4.96
C LEU A 134 0.79 20.10 -5.21
N ALA A 135 0.69 19.01 -4.42
CA ALA A 135 -0.40 18.06 -4.54
C ALA A 135 -1.75 18.71 -4.18
N THR A 136 -1.77 19.61 -3.19
CA THR A 136 -2.97 20.36 -2.81
C THR A 136 -3.42 21.31 -3.92
N THR A 137 -2.47 22.03 -4.52
CA THR A 137 -2.75 22.96 -5.65
C THR A 137 -3.30 22.19 -6.84
N GLN A 138 -2.64 21.11 -7.26
CA GLN A 138 -3.12 20.26 -8.36
C GLN A 138 -4.52 19.68 -8.08
N ALA A 139 -4.80 19.29 -6.82
CA ALA A 139 -6.12 18.77 -6.47
C ALA A 139 -7.22 19.84 -6.56
N LYS A 140 -6.93 21.11 -6.22
CA LYS A 140 -7.86 22.24 -6.42
C LYS A 140 -8.15 22.46 -7.90
N GLU A 141 -7.10 22.57 -8.72
CA GLU A 141 -7.23 22.73 -10.17
C GLU A 141 -8.05 21.60 -10.80
N MET A 142 -7.79 20.35 -10.43
CA MET A 142 -8.54 19.21 -10.94
C MET A 142 -10.01 19.19 -10.47
N LYS A 143 -10.29 19.68 -9.26
CA LYS A 143 -11.66 19.85 -8.78
C LYS A 143 -12.43 20.85 -9.64
N GLU A 144 -11.80 21.97 -9.98
CA GLU A 144 -12.39 23.03 -10.82
C GLU A 144 -12.59 22.56 -12.25
N GLU A 145 -11.61 21.81 -12.81
CA GLU A 145 -11.62 21.36 -14.19
C GLU A 145 -12.56 20.16 -14.42
N PHE A 146 -12.51 19.14 -13.54
CA PHE A 146 -13.18 17.85 -13.74
C PHE A 146 -14.29 17.53 -12.75
N GLY A 147 -14.42 18.35 -11.69
CA GLY A 147 -15.38 18.13 -10.61
C GLY A 147 -14.94 17.07 -9.59
N LEU A 148 -15.71 16.96 -8.50
CA LEU A 148 -15.41 16.09 -7.37
C LEU A 148 -15.35 14.59 -7.73
N ASN A 149 -16.25 14.13 -8.60
CA ASN A 149 -16.34 12.71 -8.95
C ASN A 149 -15.05 12.16 -9.61
N ILE A 150 -14.40 12.97 -10.45
CA ILE A 150 -13.12 12.60 -11.06
C ILE A 150 -11.99 12.74 -10.05
N LEU A 151 -11.97 13.83 -9.28
CA LEU A 151 -10.97 14.05 -8.25
C LEU A 151 -10.90 12.88 -7.25
N GLU A 152 -12.04 12.36 -6.79
CA GLU A 152 -12.10 11.26 -5.82
C GLU A 152 -11.51 9.93 -6.34
N LYS A 153 -11.38 9.78 -7.64
CA LYS A 153 -10.67 8.65 -8.27
C LYS A 153 -9.15 8.84 -8.29
N LEU A 154 -8.67 10.05 -8.07
CA LEU A 154 -7.26 10.43 -8.13
C LEU A 154 -6.63 10.67 -6.76
N VAL A 155 -7.43 10.96 -5.72
CA VAL A 155 -6.94 11.34 -4.39
C VAL A 155 -7.46 10.43 -3.28
N LYS A 156 -6.66 10.28 -2.22
CA LYS A 156 -7.08 9.61 -0.97
C LYS A 156 -7.75 10.62 -0.05
N LYS A 157 -9.04 10.48 0.21
CA LYS A 157 -9.91 11.42 0.93
C LYS A 157 -9.55 11.62 2.41
N HIS A 158 -8.83 10.68 3.02
CA HIS A 158 -8.47 10.79 4.45
C HIS A 158 -7.35 11.80 4.73
N PHE A 159 -6.58 12.22 3.72
CA PHE A 159 -5.53 13.23 3.89
C PHE A 159 -6.10 14.62 4.17
N SER A 160 -5.39 15.37 5.03
CA SER A 160 -5.77 16.76 5.37
C SER A 160 -5.87 17.67 4.14
N ASN A 161 -5.09 17.39 3.09
CA ASN A 161 -5.14 18.12 1.82
C ASN A 161 -6.54 18.06 1.18
N TYR A 162 -7.19 16.89 1.20
CA TYR A 162 -8.54 16.75 0.66
C TYR A 162 -9.56 17.60 1.44
N LYS A 163 -9.41 17.68 2.77
CA LYS A 163 -10.28 18.53 3.60
C LYS A 163 -10.10 20.03 3.34
N LYS A 164 -8.93 20.46 2.85
CA LYS A 164 -8.64 21.87 2.54
C LYS A 164 -9.22 22.32 1.19
N ILE A 165 -9.66 21.39 0.37
CA ILE A 165 -10.21 21.66 -0.97
C ILE A 165 -11.72 21.41 -1.06
N ASN A 166 -12.32 20.93 0.00
CA ASN A 166 -13.75 20.76 0.22
C ASN A 166 -14.20 21.62 1.39
#